data_c08b4cf00114c2ce0e8973101c66be79
#
_entry.id   c08b4cf00114c2ce0e8973101c66be79
#
_cell.length_a   1.000
_cell.length_b   1.000
_cell.length_c   1.000
_cell.angle_alpha   90.00
_cell.angle_beta   90.00
_cell.angle_gamma   90.00
#
_symmetry.space_group_name_H-M   'P 1'
#
loop_
_entity.id
_entity.type
_entity.pdbx_description
1 polymer ?
#
loop_
_entity_poly.entity_id
_entity_poly.type
_entity_poly.pdbx_seq_one_letter_code
_entity_poly.pdbx_strand_id
1 'polypeptide(L)'
;LALSRLFGVSTDYLLKDELDAGQACTDAIRPAARRVPMEEAQAFLRVKAATARPIAFAVFLCILSPICLFLLAAASETGMLPIRENLAGGAGMIVMLLLVAVAVAMFISCGGMTSPYAYLEAEVFETEYGVSGMVRERQRQYRSTYTRYNVLGACLCILSAIPLFGGAFLSENGLFLVGMLSVMLLLIGLGVIFFIV
;
A
#
# COMPACT_ATOMS: atom_id res chain seq x y z
N LEU A 1 19.66 23.98 35.89
CA LEU A 1 20.90 23.33 35.40
C LEU A 1 21.84 22.91 36.53
N ALA A 2 22.05 23.77 37.60
CA ALA A 2 22.89 23.41 38.74
C ALA A 2 22.30 22.28 39.60
N LEU A 3 21.01 22.30 39.85
CA LEU A 3 20.26 21.27 40.59
C LEU A 3 20.24 19.92 39.84
N SER A 4 20.05 19.94 38.52
CA SER A 4 20.08 18.76 37.68
C SER A 4 21.42 18.00 37.73
N ARG A 5 22.52 18.75 37.81
CA ARG A 5 23.87 18.17 37.97
C ARG A 5 24.12 17.65 39.39
N LEU A 6 23.57 18.28 40.41
CA LEU A 6 23.75 17.87 41.81
C LEU A 6 22.99 16.57 42.11
N PHE A 7 21.79 16.41 41.56
CA PHE A 7 20.93 15.24 41.81
C PHE A 7 21.04 14.17 40.70
N GLY A 8 21.81 14.39 39.63
CA GLY A 8 21.97 13.44 38.54
C GLY A 8 20.70 13.14 37.75
N VAL A 9 19.70 14.01 37.80
CA VAL A 9 18.40 13.89 37.13
C VAL A 9 18.20 15.01 36.12
N SER A 10 17.40 14.74 35.06
CA SER A 10 17.13 15.73 34.05
C SER A 10 16.29 16.90 34.60
N THR A 11 16.43 18.10 34.02
CA THR A 11 15.61 19.25 34.33
C THR A 11 14.12 19.00 34.11
N ASP A 12 13.74 18.17 33.15
CA ASP A 12 12.37 17.74 32.87
C ASP A 12 11.80 16.88 34.00
N TYR A 13 12.63 16.05 34.63
CA TYR A 13 12.25 15.27 35.81
C TYR A 13 11.92 16.14 37.00
N LEU A 14 12.69 17.20 37.21
CA LEU A 14 12.46 18.15 38.31
C LEU A 14 11.22 19.04 38.11
N LEU A 15 10.71 19.12 36.88
CA LEU A 15 9.52 19.92 36.52
C LEU A 15 8.23 19.10 36.42
N LYS A 16 8.32 17.76 36.43
CA LYS A 16 7.17 16.87 36.39
C LYS A 16 6.90 16.27 37.77
N ASP A 17 5.79 16.64 38.37
CA ASP A 17 5.37 16.20 39.72
C ASP A 17 4.93 14.73 39.83
N GLU A 18 4.88 13.97 38.70
CA GLU A 18 4.24 12.64 38.64
C GLU A 18 5.18 11.50 38.21
N LEU A 19 6.52 11.68 38.24
CA LEU A 19 7.44 10.60 37.83
C LEU A 19 8.10 9.94 39.06
N ASP A 20 7.84 8.64 39.25
CA ASP A 20 8.51 7.81 40.26
C ASP A 20 10.04 7.77 40.03
N ALA A 21 10.81 7.88 41.12
CA ALA A 21 12.28 7.85 41.08
C ALA A 21 12.87 6.59 40.43
N GLY A 22 12.10 5.48 40.36
CA GLY A 22 12.47 4.26 39.66
C GLY A 22 12.52 4.38 38.14
N GLN A 23 11.76 5.32 37.57
CA GLN A 23 11.74 5.52 36.09
C GLN A 23 12.93 6.32 35.59
N ALA A 24 13.49 7.22 36.41
CA ALA A 24 14.68 8.00 36.06
C ALA A 24 15.94 7.14 35.84
N CYS A 25 16.05 6.01 36.59
CA CYS A 25 17.16 5.08 36.43
C CYS A 25 17.01 4.16 35.21
N THR A 26 15.79 3.94 34.77
CA THR A 26 15.52 3.08 33.57
C THR A 26 15.78 3.83 32.26
N ASP A 27 15.60 5.16 32.25
CA ASP A 27 15.89 5.99 31.08
C ASP A 27 17.41 6.17 30.84
N ALA A 28 18.25 5.99 31.87
CA ALA A 28 19.71 6.00 31.74
C ALA A 28 20.28 4.72 31.09
N ILE A 29 19.50 3.63 31.04
CA ILE A 29 19.91 2.32 30.49
C ILE A 29 19.26 2.06 29.11
N ARG A 30 18.43 2.97 28.59
CA ARG A 30 17.96 2.84 27.22
C ARG A 30 19.14 2.94 26.27
N PRO A 31 19.37 1.92 25.41
CA PRO A 31 20.40 2.03 24.37
C PRO A 31 20.10 3.30 23.60
N ALA A 32 21.14 4.11 23.37
CA ALA A 32 21.03 5.41 22.72
C ALA A 32 20.19 5.25 21.43
N ALA A 33 18.92 5.65 21.51
CA ALA A 33 18.02 5.57 20.37
C ALA A 33 18.64 6.38 19.23
N ARG A 34 18.80 5.76 18.08
CA ARG A 34 19.41 6.40 16.91
C ARG A 34 18.64 7.67 16.58
N ARG A 35 19.33 8.80 16.56
CA ARG A 35 18.73 10.09 16.19
C ARG A 35 18.59 10.15 14.68
N VAL A 36 17.37 10.37 14.20
CA VAL A 36 17.07 10.52 12.77
C VAL A 36 17.08 12.01 12.41
N PRO A 37 18.03 12.45 11.57
CA PRO A 37 18.09 13.84 11.13
C PRO A 37 16.90 14.18 10.21
N MET A 38 16.59 15.47 10.12
CA MET A 38 15.47 16.00 9.31
C MET A 38 15.58 15.60 7.82
N GLU A 39 16.80 15.58 7.28
CA GLU A 39 17.06 15.25 5.88
C GLU A 39 16.72 13.78 5.57
N GLU A 40 17.06 12.87 6.46
CA GLU A 40 16.81 11.44 6.33
C GLU A 40 15.31 11.13 6.41
N ALA A 41 14.59 11.79 7.33
CA ALA A 41 13.13 11.70 7.42
C ALA A 41 12.44 12.21 6.14
N GLN A 42 12.92 13.32 5.57
CA GLN A 42 12.39 13.84 4.31
C GLN A 42 12.69 12.92 3.13
N ALA A 43 13.89 12.35 3.06
CA ALA A 43 14.28 11.39 2.02
C ALA A 43 13.38 10.14 2.07
N PHE A 44 13.15 9.59 3.25
CA PHE A 44 12.22 8.47 3.45
C PHE A 44 10.81 8.77 2.96
N LEU A 45 10.24 9.92 3.34
CA LEU A 45 8.91 10.31 2.89
C LEU A 45 8.83 10.50 1.37
N ARG A 46 9.88 11.02 0.74
CA ARG A 46 9.96 11.16 -0.72
C ARG A 46 10.00 9.80 -1.41
N VAL A 47 10.81 8.86 -0.93
CA VAL A 47 10.91 7.52 -1.48
C VAL A 47 9.57 6.79 -1.31
N LYS A 48 8.95 6.87 -0.14
CA LYS A 48 7.64 6.25 0.13
C LYS A 48 6.53 6.82 -0.78
N ALA A 49 6.53 8.12 -1.01
CA ALA A 49 5.59 8.75 -1.95
C ALA A 49 5.88 8.38 -3.42
N ALA A 50 7.15 8.25 -3.81
CA ALA A 50 7.53 7.86 -5.16
C ALA A 50 7.20 6.39 -5.48
N THR A 51 7.30 5.49 -4.49
CA THR A 51 7.02 4.06 -4.65
C THR A 51 5.52 3.73 -4.58
N ALA A 52 4.67 4.60 -4.05
CA ALA A 52 3.23 4.36 -3.95
C ALA A 52 2.57 4.13 -5.31
N ARG A 53 2.86 4.96 -6.31
CA ARG A 53 2.29 4.86 -7.67
C ARG A 53 2.68 3.57 -8.40
N PRO A 54 3.97 3.18 -8.49
CA PRO A 54 4.34 1.92 -9.14
C PRO A 54 3.79 0.70 -8.39
N ILE A 55 3.69 0.74 -7.06
CA ILE A 55 3.06 -0.33 -6.29
C ILE A 55 1.56 -0.45 -6.65
N ALA A 56 0.84 0.67 -6.72
CA ALA A 56 -0.57 0.68 -7.12
C ALA A 56 -0.76 0.09 -8.52
N PHE A 57 0.12 0.43 -9.46
CA PHE A 57 0.09 -0.09 -10.81
C PHE A 57 0.41 -1.59 -10.87
N ALA A 58 1.37 -2.07 -10.08
CA ALA A 58 1.70 -3.48 -9.98
C ALA A 58 0.52 -4.32 -9.44
N VAL A 59 -0.17 -3.82 -8.39
CA VAL A 59 -1.38 -4.47 -7.87
C VAL A 59 -2.49 -4.49 -8.93
N PHE A 60 -2.70 -3.38 -9.63
CA PHE A 60 -3.67 -3.31 -10.72
C PHE A 60 -3.37 -4.33 -11.82
N LEU A 61 -2.11 -4.49 -12.20
CA LEU A 61 -1.66 -5.46 -13.20
C LEU A 61 -1.95 -6.91 -12.75
N CYS A 62 -1.74 -7.22 -11.46
CA CYS A 62 -2.10 -8.51 -10.89
C CYS A 62 -3.61 -8.80 -10.97
N ILE A 63 -4.45 -7.77 -10.71
CA ILE A 63 -5.91 -7.91 -10.80
C ILE A 63 -6.37 -8.04 -12.26
N LEU A 64 -5.69 -7.36 -13.18
CA LEU A 64 -6.00 -7.43 -14.62
C LEU A 64 -5.59 -8.75 -15.25
N SER A 65 -4.60 -9.43 -14.68
CA SER A 65 -4.01 -10.66 -15.21
C SER A 65 -5.05 -11.77 -15.50
N PRO A 66 -5.98 -12.12 -14.59
CA PRO A 66 -6.97 -13.17 -14.86
C PRO A 66 -8.05 -12.78 -15.88
N ILE A 67 -8.27 -11.48 -16.10
CA ILE A 67 -9.27 -11.00 -17.08
C ILE A 67 -8.92 -11.50 -18.48
N CYS A 68 -7.64 -11.43 -18.86
CA CYS A 68 -7.17 -11.86 -20.16
C CYS A 68 -7.41 -13.35 -20.37
N LEU A 69 -7.19 -14.18 -19.34
CA LEU A 69 -7.46 -15.61 -19.37
C LEU A 69 -8.95 -15.89 -19.57
N PHE A 70 -9.82 -15.27 -18.78
CA PHE A 70 -11.27 -15.48 -18.82
C PHE A 70 -11.87 -15.05 -20.16
N LEU A 71 -11.45 -13.89 -20.70
CA LEU A 71 -11.93 -13.41 -21.99
C LEU A 71 -11.49 -14.32 -23.14
N LEU A 72 -10.25 -14.81 -23.10
CA LEU A 72 -9.74 -15.70 -24.14
C LEU A 72 -10.45 -17.07 -24.11
N ALA A 73 -10.67 -17.62 -22.91
CA ALA A 73 -11.40 -18.87 -22.72
C ALA A 73 -12.85 -18.74 -23.23
N ALA A 74 -13.57 -17.70 -22.81
CA ALA A 74 -14.94 -17.48 -23.25
C ALA A 74 -15.07 -17.21 -24.75
N ALA A 75 -14.11 -16.51 -25.36
CA ALA A 75 -14.10 -16.27 -26.80
C ALA A 75 -13.82 -17.56 -27.62
N SER A 76 -13.08 -18.51 -27.05
CA SER A 76 -12.86 -19.83 -27.69
C SER A 76 -14.10 -20.71 -27.58
N GLU A 77 -14.80 -20.72 -26.46
CA GLU A 77 -16.04 -21.51 -26.27
C GLU A 77 -17.17 -21.03 -27.19
N THR A 78 -17.28 -19.75 -27.43
CA THR A 78 -18.32 -19.16 -28.30
C THR A 78 -18.01 -19.24 -29.78
N GLY A 79 -16.85 -19.78 -30.16
CA GLY A 79 -16.45 -19.93 -31.58
C GLY A 79 -16.10 -18.60 -32.28
N MET A 80 -15.97 -17.49 -31.50
CA MET A 80 -15.53 -16.20 -32.04
C MET A 80 -14.09 -16.24 -32.55
N LEU A 81 -13.24 -17.07 -31.92
CA LEU A 81 -11.87 -17.31 -32.34
C LEU A 81 -11.75 -18.72 -32.92
N PRO A 82 -11.20 -18.89 -34.13
CA PRO A 82 -11.00 -20.20 -34.76
C PRO A 82 -9.79 -20.93 -34.14
N ILE A 83 -9.66 -20.89 -32.83
CA ILE A 83 -8.54 -21.46 -32.07
C ILE A 83 -9.09 -22.60 -31.21
N ARG A 84 -8.37 -23.73 -31.17
CA ARG A 84 -8.73 -24.84 -30.27
C ARG A 84 -8.74 -24.36 -28.83
N GLU A 85 -9.75 -24.77 -28.05
CA GLU A 85 -9.89 -24.40 -26.61
C GLU A 85 -8.60 -24.57 -25.80
N ASN A 86 -7.88 -25.67 -26.02
CA ASN A 86 -6.60 -25.95 -25.35
C ASN A 86 -5.52 -24.93 -25.70
N LEU A 87 -5.50 -24.39 -26.93
CA LEU A 87 -4.53 -23.37 -27.33
C LEU A 87 -4.91 -21.98 -26.77
N ALA A 88 -6.20 -21.67 -26.72
CA ALA A 88 -6.69 -20.43 -26.15
C ALA A 88 -6.41 -20.37 -24.64
N GLY A 89 -6.70 -21.44 -23.91
CA GLY A 89 -6.39 -21.56 -22.48
C GLY A 89 -4.90 -21.49 -22.21
N GLY A 90 -4.08 -22.20 -23.00
CA GLY A 90 -2.62 -22.17 -22.89
C GLY A 90 -2.03 -20.77 -23.14
N ALA A 91 -2.49 -20.07 -24.18
CA ALA A 91 -2.06 -18.71 -24.48
C ALA A 91 -2.49 -17.74 -23.39
N GLY A 92 -3.72 -17.86 -22.88
CA GLY A 92 -4.22 -17.05 -21.77
C GLY A 92 -3.39 -17.22 -20.49
N MET A 93 -3.01 -18.48 -20.19
CA MET A 93 -2.16 -18.78 -19.03
C MET A 93 -0.76 -18.18 -19.16
N ILE A 94 -0.16 -18.23 -20.34
CA ILE A 94 1.15 -17.63 -20.62
C ILE A 94 1.08 -16.11 -20.42
N VAL A 95 0.07 -15.46 -20.97
CA VAL A 95 -0.13 -14.01 -20.81
C VAL A 95 -0.34 -13.64 -19.35
N MET A 96 -1.16 -14.41 -18.64
CA MET A 96 -1.37 -14.24 -17.21
C MET A 96 -0.05 -14.31 -16.42
N LEU A 97 0.76 -15.34 -16.65
CA LEU A 97 2.05 -15.50 -15.98
C LEU A 97 3.03 -14.38 -16.30
N LEU A 98 3.07 -13.90 -17.55
CA LEU A 98 3.91 -12.76 -17.93
C LEU A 98 3.49 -11.48 -17.21
N LEU A 99 2.20 -11.20 -17.12
CA LEU A 99 1.69 -10.02 -16.39
C LEU A 99 2.03 -10.08 -14.91
N VAL A 100 1.85 -11.24 -14.28
CA VAL A 100 2.22 -11.45 -12.87
C VAL A 100 3.72 -11.31 -12.67
N ALA A 101 4.54 -11.85 -13.57
CA ALA A 101 6.00 -11.73 -13.49
C ALA A 101 6.45 -10.25 -13.53
N VAL A 102 5.86 -9.45 -14.42
CA VAL A 102 6.13 -8.00 -14.48
C VAL A 102 5.70 -7.31 -13.20
N ALA A 103 4.52 -7.63 -12.66
CA ALA A 103 4.04 -7.06 -11.41
C ALA A 103 4.96 -7.39 -10.23
N VAL A 104 5.41 -8.65 -10.12
CA VAL A 104 6.36 -9.09 -9.07
C VAL A 104 7.70 -8.38 -9.23
N ALA A 105 8.22 -8.22 -10.45
CA ALA A 105 9.45 -7.47 -10.70
C ALA A 105 9.33 -6.01 -10.22
N MET A 106 8.17 -5.38 -10.45
CA MET A 106 7.89 -4.02 -9.95
C MET A 106 7.86 -3.98 -8.42
N PHE A 107 7.24 -4.96 -7.73
CA PHE A 107 7.23 -5.05 -6.28
C PHE A 107 8.64 -5.19 -5.71
N ILE A 108 9.47 -6.07 -6.29
CA ILE A 108 10.87 -6.26 -5.85
C ILE A 108 11.66 -4.97 -6.04
N SER A 109 11.50 -4.28 -7.16
CA SER A 109 12.17 -3.00 -7.44
C SER A 109 11.77 -1.92 -6.43
N CYS A 110 10.50 -1.80 -6.11
CA CYS A 110 10.00 -0.85 -5.09
C CYS A 110 10.48 -1.23 -3.68
N GLY A 111 10.49 -2.51 -3.33
CA GLY A 111 11.02 -3.01 -2.07
C GLY A 111 12.51 -2.70 -1.90
N GLY A 112 13.30 -2.84 -2.97
CA GLY A 112 14.72 -2.47 -2.98
C GLY A 112 14.97 -0.99 -2.71
N MET A 113 14.11 -0.10 -3.18
CA MET A 113 14.21 1.36 -2.94
C MET A 113 13.88 1.75 -1.49
N THR A 114 13.01 1.00 -0.81
CA THR A 114 12.63 1.25 0.59
C THR A 114 13.51 0.51 1.60
N SER A 115 14.22 -0.53 1.18
CA SER A 115 15.08 -1.35 2.03
C SER A 115 16.10 -0.57 2.87
N PRO A 116 16.81 0.48 2.37
CA PRO A 116 17.76 1.26 3.17
C PRO A 116 17.12 1.95 4.37
N TYR A 117 15.80 2.16 4.35
CA TYR A 117 15.03 2.85 5.40
C TYR A 117 14.21 1.89 6.27
N ALA A 118 14.38 0.57 6.11
CA ALA A 118 13.60 -0.44 6.86
C ALA A 118 13.77 -0.32 8.38
N TYR A 119 14.93 0.17 8.85
CA TYR A 119 15.19 0.42 10.27
C TYR A 119 14.26 1.50 10.86
N LEU A 120 13.77 2.46 10.05
CA LEU A 120 12.82 3.48 10.50
C LEU A 120 11.41 2.90 10.78
N GLU A 121 11.10 1.71 10.28
CA GLU A 121 9.83 1.01 10.56
C GLU A 121 9.97 0.00 11.71
N ALA A 122 11.19 -0.52 11.96
CA ALA A 122 11.43 -1.63 12.88
C ALA A 122 11.96 -1.20 14.26
N GLU A 123 12.69 -0.09 14.37
CA GLU A 123 13.37 0.33 15.58
C GLU A 123 12.70 1.53 16.25
N VAL A 124 12.77 1.57 17.59
CA VAL A 124 12.38 2.77 18.36
C VAL A 124 13.50 3.81 18.21
N PHE A 125 13.21 4.89 17.51
CA PHE A 125 14.15 5.98 17.27
C PHE A 125 13.69 7.29 17.91
N GLU A 126 14.64 8.12 18.30
CA GLU A 126 14.37 9.49 18.71
C GLU A 126 14.46 10.41 17.48
N THR A 127 13.43 11.19 17.25
CA THR A 127 13.42 12.19 16.18
C THR A 127 14.09 13.47 16.66
N GLU A 128 14.89 14.09 15.81
CA GLU A 128 15.44 15.44 16.05
C GLU A 128 14.30 16.44 16.29
N TYR A 129 14.61 17.49 17.07
CA TYR A 129 13.63 18.52 17.41
C TYR A 129 13.00 19.12 16.14
N GLY A 130 11.67 19.05 16.05
CA GLY A 130 10.90 19.55 14.90
C GLY A 130 10.51 18.52 13.83
N VAL A 131 11.16 17.34 13.75
CA VAL A 131 10.83 16.29 12.76
C VAL A 131 9.43 15.76 12.99
N SER A 132 9.07 15.46 14.24
CA SER A 132 7.72 14.99 14.59
C SER A 132 6.64 16.02 14.26
N GLY A 133 6.93 17.31 14.45
CA GLY A 133 6.05 18.42 14.09
C GLY A 133 5.83 18.51 12.57
N MET A 134 6.90 18.44 11.80
CA MET A 134 6.84 18.47 10.32
C MET A 134 6.06 17.28 9.74
N VAL A 135 6.32 16.07 10.24
CA VAL A 135 5.61 14.87 9.79
C VAL A 135 4.11 14.97 10.13
N ARG A 136 3.78 15.45 11.33
CA ARG A 136 2.40 15.64 11.78
C ARG A 136 1.65 16.69 10.95
N GLU A 137 2.32 17.79 10.61
CA GLU A 137 1.75 18.84 9.75
C GLU A 137 1.50 18.33 8.33
N ARG A 138 2.46 17.63 7.72
CA ARG A 138 2.26 16.96 6.43
C ARG A 138 1.13 15.94 6.48
N GLN A 139 1.08 15.11 7.50
CA GLN A 139 0.00 14.13 7.68
C GLN A 139 -1.36 14.83 7.78
N ARG A 140 -1.45 15.96 8.48
CA ARG A 140 -2.68 16.76 8.62
C ARG A 140 -3.13 17.34 7.29
N GLN A 141 -2.21 17.87 6.48
CA GLN A 141 -2.50 18.41 5.15
C GLN A 141 -3.02 17.34 4.18
N TYR A 142 -2.38 16.17 4.18
CA TYR A 142 -2.78 15.07 3.29
C TYR A 142 -4.00 14.28 3.79
N ARG A 143 -4.32 14.33 5.07
CA ARG A 143 -5.37 13.53 5.70
C ARG A 143 -6.75 13.70 5.03
N SER A 144 -7.13 14.92 4.70
CA SER A 144 -8.45 15.16 4.09
C SER A 144 -8.54 14.61 2.65
N THR A 145 -7.48 14.76 1.88
CA THR A 145 -7.38 14.23 0.51
C THR A 145 -7.31 12.71 0.53
N TYR A 146 -6.47 12.14 1.37
CA TYR A 146 -6.35 10.70 1.56
C TYR A 146 -7.67 10.04 1.98
N THR A 147 -8.41 10.65 2.92
CA THR A 147 -9.72 10.13 3.34
C THR A 147 -10.72 10.12 2.19
N ARG A 148 -10.75 11.16 1.34
CA ARG A 148 -11.65 11.21 0.18
C ARG A 148 -11.32 10.11 -0.83
N TYR A 149 -10.06 9.91 -1.18
CA TYR A 149 -9.64 8.85 -2.10
C TYR A 149 -9.92 7.46 -1.53
N ASN A 150 -9.72 7.27 -0.23
CA ASN A 150 -10.02 6.01 0.45
C ASN A 150 -11.52 5.67 0.42
N VAL A 151 -12.37 6.65 0.71
CA VAL A 151 -13.83 6.48 0.63
C VAL A 151 -14.26 6.18 -0.81
N LEU A 152 -13.71 6.88 -1.79
CA LEU A 152 -14.01 6.66 -3.21
C LEU A 152 -13.58 5.27 -3.67
N GLY A 153 -12.39 4.81 -3.27
CA GLY A 153 -11.89 3.47 -3.54
C GLY A 153 -12.78 2.39 -2.92
N ALA A 154 -13.19 2.56 -1.66
CA ALA A 154 -14.11 1.66 -0.98
C ALA A 154 -15.48 1.58 -1.67
N CYS A 155 -16.06 2.73 -2.03
CA CYS A 155 -17.32 2.77 -2.77
C CYS A 155 -17.22 2.07 -4.12
N LEU A 156 -16.12 2.29 -4.86
CA LEU A 156 -15.86 1.62 -6.15
C LEU A 156 -15.76 0.10 -5.99
N CYS A 157 -15.05 -0.38 -4.97
CA CYS A 157 -14.94 -1.81 -4.70
C CYS A 157 -16.30 -2.44 -4.35
N ILE A 158 -17.14 -1.75 -3.55
CA ILE A 158 -18.48 -2.26 -3.21
C ILE A 158 -19.41 -2.23 -4.43
N LEU A 159 -19.42 -1.13 -5.19
CA LEU A 159 -20.24 -0.98 -6.39
C LEU A 159 -19.81 -1.94 -7.52
N SER A 160 -18.58 -2.40 -7.50
CA SER A 160 -18.06 -3.36 -8.51
C SER A 160 -18.79 -4.70 -8.52
N ALA A 161 -19.47 -5.07 -7.43
CA ALA A 161 -20.28 -6.27 -7.36
C ALA A 161 -21.60 -6.18 -8.17
N ILE A 162 -22.09 -4.97 -8.43
CA ILE A 162 -23.37 -4.73 -9.13
C ILE A 162 -23.38 -5.34 -10.54
N PRO A 163 -22.36 -5.13 -11.40
CA PRO A 163 -22.33 -5.74 -12.72
C PRO A 163 -22.41 -7.26 -12.69
N LEU A 164 -21.77 -7.90 -11.72
CA LEU A 164 -21.77 -9.36 -11.61
C LEU A 164 -23.17 -9.88 -11.26
N PHE A 165 -23.83 -9.29 -10.25
CA PHE A 165 -25.20 -9.66 -9.90
C PHE A 165 -26.18 -9.33 -11.02
N GLY A 166 -26.06 -8.17 -11.64
CA GLY A 166 -26.88 -7.80 -12.80
C GLY A 166 -26.71 -8.79 -13.97
N GLY A 167 -25.48 -9.22 -14.25
CA GLY A 167 -25.19 -10.19 -15.28
C GLY A 167 -25.79 -11.57 -15.00
N ALA A 168 -25.72 -12.03 -13.76
CA ALA A 168 -26.25 -13.33 -13.34
C ALA A 168 -27.81 -13.39 -13.43
N PHE A 169 -28.48 -12.27 -13.23
CA PHE A 169 -29.96 -12.21 -13.31
C PHE A 169 -30.49 -11.92 -14.72
N LEU A 170 -29.71 -11.24 -15.57
CA LEU A 170 -30.16 -10.81 -16.89
C LEU A 170 -29.90 -11.80 -18.02
N SER A 171 -28.93 -12.68 -17.90
CA SER A 171 -28.55 -13.57 -19.01
C SER A 171 -27.88 -14.87 -18.54
N GLU A 172 -28.28 -15.98 -19.15
CA GLU A 172 -27.62 -17.28 -18.96
C GLU A 172 -26.42 -17.47 -19.90
N ASN A 173 -26.10 -16.48 -20.74
CA ASN A 173 -25.00 -16.58 -21.70
C ASN A 173 -23.65 -16.48 -20.99
N GLY A 174 -22.83 -17.52 -21.04
CA GLY A 174 -21.50 -17.59 -20.41
C GLY A 174 -20.58 -16.43 -20.80
N LEU A 175 -20.56 -16.03 -22.08
CA LEU A 175 -19.77 -14.90 -22.56
C LEU A 175 -20.17 -13.57 -21.88
N PHE A 176 -21.46 -13.35 -21.71
CA PHE A 176 -21.98 -12.15 -21.05
C PHE A 176 -21.57 -12.12 -19.58
N LEU A 177 -21.65 -13.27 -18.90
CA LEU A 177 -21.24 -13.41 -17.50
C LEU A 177 -19.73 -13.14 -17.31
N VAL A 178 -18.89 -13.67 -18.20
CA VAL A 178 -17.44 -13.42 -18.20
C VAL A 178 -17.13 -11.95 -18.50
N GLY A 179 -17.88 -11.31 -19.37
CA GLY A 179 -17.77 -9.87 -19.61
C GLY A 179 -18.07 -9.05 -18.36
N MET A 180 -19.15 -9.37 -17.64
CA MET A 180 -19.51 -8.70 -16.38
C MET A 180 -18.50 -8.96 -15.27
N LEU A 181 -17.94 -10.18 -15.18
CA LEU A 181 -16.85 -10.50 -14.28
C LEU A 181 -15.60 -9.66 -14.58
N SER A 182 -15.27 -9.48 -15.86
CA SER A 182 -14.14 -8.67 -16.29
C SER A 182 -14.31 -7.20 -15.91
N VAL A 183 -15.53 -6.65 -16.06
CA VAL A 183 -15.86 -5.29 -15.64
C VAL A 183 -15.75 -5.14 -14.12
N MET A 184 -16.23 -6.13 -13.35
CA MET A 184 -16.09 -6.16 -11.89
C MET A 184 -14.61 -6.09 -11.48
N LEU A 185 -13.76 -6.95 -12.05
CA LEU A 185 -12.33 -6.97 -11.75
C LEU A 185 -11.63 -5.64 -12.11
N LEU A 186 -12.02 -5.03 -13.23
CA LEU A 186 -11.52 -3.72 -13.65
C LEU A 186 -11.87 -2.62 -12.64
N LEU A 187 -13.10 -2.59 -12.16
CA LEU A 187 -13.57 -1.63 -11.16
C LEU A 187 -12.86 -1.84 -9.81
N ILE A 188 -12.65 -3.09 -9.38
CA ILE A 188 -11.88 -3.41 -8.18
C ILE A 188 -10.44 -2.89 -8.34
N GLY A 189 -9.79 -3.18 -9.47
CA GLY A 189 -8.43 -2.72 -9.75
C GLY A 189 -8.31 -1.20 -9.69
N LEU A 190 -9.29 -0.48 -10.25
CA LEU A 190 -9.34 0.98 -10.17
C LEU A 190 -9.54 1.46 -8.71
N GLY A 191 -10.41 0.81 -7.96
CA GLY A 191 -10.62 1.09 -6.53
C GLY A 191 -9.37 0.93 -5.71
N VAL A 192 -8.59 -0.12 -5.96
CA VAL A 192 -7.30 -0.37 -5.27
C VAL A 192 -6.26 0.70 -5.59
N ILE A 193 -6.20 1.21 -6.82
CA ILE A 193 -5.33 2.34 -7.17
C ILE A 193 -5.65 3.55 -6.27
N PHE A 194 -6.92 3.88 -6.08
CA PHE A 194 -7.33 4.98 -5.21
C PHE A 194 -6.96 4.76 -3.74
N PHE A 195 -6.88 3.52 -3.29
CA PHE A 195 -6.44 3.20 -1.93
C PHE A 195 -4.93 3.42 -1.72
N ILE A 196 -4.11 3.18 -2.74
CA ILE A 196 -2.65 3.18 -2.62
C ILE A 196 -2.06 4.56 -2.94
N VAL A 197 -2.66 5.31 -3.86
CA VAL A 197 -2.19 6.63 -4.33
C VAL A 197 -2.73 7.75 -3.46
#